data_28a30ff5691534934bfb8ae829baf645
#
_entry.id   28a30ff5691534934bfb8ae829baf645
#
_cell.length_a   1.000
_cell.length_b   1.000
_cell.length_c   1.000
_cell.angle_alpha   90.00
_cell.angle_beta   90.00
_cell.angle_gamma   90.00
#
_symmetry.space_group_name_H-M   'P 1'
#
loop_
_entity.id
_entity.type
_entity.pdbx_description
1 polymer ?
#
loop_
_entity_poly.entity_id
_entity_poly.type
_entity_poly.pdbx_seq_one_letter_code
_entity_poly.pdbx_strand_id
1 'polypeptide(L)'
;VLALAQHATTIPNWSKDLFFVLSDGYLEGMQAWATQYFGQPLASLDAAPVRGAGAQIWNALALDYPSDSFTSLSLLHEGRDGQLPNLDTLNIVGEILRVLRMNQRLGLHGAPYEAVHYAVPTVDTLAAWGVPSRVCAWLREALGPDGVASYFAGWLALAAQWRLQLAGHPSGIHGVLLPFHVDAFTLFAEPAPGPSGFLQLGTLSEGVMRTFSNLLERLHHSQFFYLLLSPGRFVQIAVFIFVPLLLAAALTLTGLALWNALGARRDAVRRELRQRAAADAAPHGAAPPLLESPTYDELARLAPPPADGACAAFRATERPVVPALACIGAAHLAGIACLACVALAPVDCARAGLLACHAYLACVAVVVVAPPLLAATCAALLRVPLAPLGMCLHAFALLHGGMVASVLATINFAQAASMALLLCVTLYPVRPPWGMHGTDAAPRGARAAATYALHAVVMVAATPPMLVALAAALWPPAWPLAPGAAEVVSLAVWDWHMLHTSALPVLLVGYMPAALEGAAACWMYSAAVAAS
;
A
#
# COMPACT_ATOMS: atom_id res chain seq x y z
N VAL A 1 17.71 11.32 29.52
CA VAL A 1 18.91 11.28 28.68
C VAL A 1 20.08 11.91 29.40
N LEU A 2 20.01 13.17 29.94
CA LEU A 2 21.14 13.83 30.61
C LEU A 2 21.64 13.06 31.82
N ALA A 3 20.73 12.52 32.68
CA ALA A 3 21.12 11.70 33.85
C ALA A 3 21.83 10.40 33.41
N LEU A 4 21.38 9.76 32.31
CA LEU A 4 22.05 8.60 31.75
C LEU A 4 23.44 8.96 31.18
N ALA A 5 23.57 10.10 30.53
CA ALA A 5 24.85 10.59 30.05
C ALA A 5 25.82 10.82 31.22
N GLN A 6 25.38 11.49 32.29
CA GLN A 6 26.17 11.69 33.50
C GLN A 6 26.55 10.34 34.13
N HIS A 7 25.61 9.42 34.28
CA HIS A 7 25.87 8.09 34.81
C HIS A 7 26.88 7.32 33.96
N ALA A 8 26.75 7.36 32.64
CA ALA A 8 27.66 6.69 31.71
C ALA A 8 29.11 7.14 31.87
N THR A 9 29.37 8.41 32.20
CA THR A 9 30.74 8.91 32.45
C THR A 9 31.38 8.31 33.74
N THR A 10 30.57 7.82 34.67
CA THR A 10 31.09 7.19 35.90
C THR A 10 31.49 5.73 35.69
N ILE A 11 31.14 5.14 34.55
CA ILE A 11 31.37 3.74 34.21
C ILE A 11 32.53 3.64 33.21
N PRO A 12 33.66 3.04 33.57
CA PRO A 12 34.83 3.02 32.71
C PRO A 12 34.78 1.95 31.59
N ASN A 13 33.82 1.03 31.61
CA ASN A 13 33.85 -0.20 30.82
C ASN A 13 32.89 -0.19 29.64
N TRP A 14 32.81 0.91 28.89
CA TRP A 14 32.10 0.94 27.62
C TRP A 14 33.04 0.51 26.49
N SER A 15 32.62 -0.49 25.71
CA SER A 15 33.41 -0.97 24.55
C SER A 15 33.16 -0.14 23.29
N LYS A 16 32.17 0.77 23.32
CA LYS A 16 31.80 1.63 22.21
C LYS A 16 31.56 3.05 22.69
N ASP A 17 31.73 3.98 21.79
CA ASP A 17 31.37 5.37 22.02
C ASP A 17 29.86 5.52 22.12
N LEU A 18 29.39 6.36 23.04
CA LEU A 18 27.99 6.64 23.28
C LEU A 18 27.67 8.08 22.86
N PHE A 19 26.71 8.23 21.96
CA PHE A 19 26.17 9.51 21.53
C PHE A 19 24.84 9.76 22.23
N PHE A 20 24.76 10.83 22.98
CA PHE A 20 23.52 11.29 23.63
C PHE A 20 22.98 12.47 22.83
N VAL A 21 21.88 12.24 22.11
CA VAL A 21 21.24 13.23 21.25
C VAL A 21 19.99 13.76 21.92
N LEU A 22 19.88 15.06 22.02
CA LEU A 22 18.69 15.77 22.44
C LEU A 22 18.26 16.62 21.25
N SER A 23 17.09 16.30 20.68
CA SER A 23 16.53 17.05 19.57
C SER A 23 15.29 17.81 20.00
N ASP A 24 15.10 18.99 19.48
CA ASP A 24 13.86 19.73 19.54
C ASP A 24 13.01 19.42 18.29
N GLY A 25 11.68 19.50 18.40
CA GLY A 25 10.79 19.23 17.28
C GLY A 25 10.58 17.75 16.94
N TYR A 26 10.85 16.82 17.89
CA TYR A 26 10.61 15.38 17.72
C TYR A 26 11.22 14.78 16.44
N LEU A 27 10.40 14.45 15.41
CA LEU A 27 10.88 13.85 14.16
C LEU A 27 11.76 14.80 13.33
N GLU A 28 11.39 16.09 13.24
CA GLU A 28 12.14 17.09 12.48
C GLU A 28 13.55 17.28 13.02
N GLY A 29 13.67 17.45 14.33
CA GLY A 29 14.97 17.64 14.96
C GLY A 29 15.87 16.42 14.82
N MET A 30 15.32 15.21 14.96
CA MET A 30 16.08 13.99 14.73
C MET A 30 16.44 13.82 13.23
N GLN A 31 15.55 14.17 12.31
CA GLN A 31 15.84 14.15 10.87
C GLN A 31 16.97 15.12 10.51
N ALA A 32 16.92 16.34 11.05
CA ALA A 32 17.99 17.32 10.85
C ALA A 32 19.32 16.81 11.37
N TRP A 33 19.33 16.24 12.58
CA TRP A 33 20.55 15.67 13.15
C TRP A 33 21.08 14.50 12.32
N ALA A 34 20.21 13.53 11.96
CA ALA A 34 20.62 12.32 11.26
C ALA A 34 21.16 12.63 9.86
N THR A 35 20.48 13.48 9.09
CA THR A 35 20.94 13.85 7.74
C THR A 35 22.27 14.58 7.75
N GLN A 36 22.51 15.45 8.73
CA GLN A 36 23.80 16.11 8.90
C GLN A 36 24.89 15.13 9.34
N TYR A 37 24.58 14.24 10.29
CA TYR A 37 25.53 13.25 10.78
C TYR A 37 26.01 12.30 9.66
N PHE A 38 25.08 11.84 8.82
CA PHE A 38 25.37 10.91 7.73
C PHE A 38 25.73 11.59 6.40
N GLY A 39 25.89 12.91 6.38
CA GLY A 39 26.33 13.66 5.21
C GLY A 39 25.32 13.73 4.07
N GLN A 40 24.03 13.68 4.39
CA GLN A 40 22.90 13.82 3.45
C GLN A 40 22.03 15.02 3.81
N PRO A 41 22.55 16.25 3.77
CA PRO A 41 21.80 17.43 4.22
C PRO A 41 20.54 17.63 3.37
N LEU A 42 19.42 17.90 4.04
CA LEU A 42 18.17 18.25 3.39
C LEU A 42 18.17 19.71 2.98
N ALA A 43 17.73 20.00 1.76
CA ALA A 43 17.62 21.38 1.26
C ALA A 43 16.62 22.24 2.06
N SER A 44 15.67 21.60 2.73
CA SER A 44 14.65 22.22 3.58
C SER A 44 15.09 22.48 5.02
N LEU A 45 16.27 21.94 5.43
CA LEU A 45 16.77 22.05 6.80
C LEU A 45 18.19 22.66 6.80
N ASP A 46 18.30 23.84 7.38
CA ASP A 46 19.58 24.48 7.65
C ASP A 46 20.07 24.05 9.03
N ALA A 47 21.09 23.21 9.07
CA ALA A 47 21.66 22.68 10.31
C ALA A 47 23.18 22.80 10.30
N ALA A 48 23.73 23.14 11.46
CA ALA A 48 25.17 23.21 11.64
C ALA A 48 25.84 21.81 11.55
N PRO A 49 27.08 21.71 11.06
CA PRO A 49 27.79 20.44 10.99
C PRO A 49 27.89 19.75 12.36
N VAL A 50 27.56 18.46 12.39
CA VAL A 50 27.62 17.66 13.63
C VAL A 50 29.07 17.28 13.91
N ARG A 51 29.55 17.55 15.13
CA ARG A 51 30.87 17.11 15.56
C ARG A 51 30.91 15.59 15.70
N GLY A 52 31.97 14.94 15.19
CA GLY A 52 32.12 13.48 15.23
C GLY A 52 31.33 12.75 14.14
N ALA A 53 30.79 13.46 13.14
CA ALA A 53 30.14 12.86 11.99
C ALA A 53 31.07 11.87 11.26
N GLY A 54 30.49 10.81 10.71
CA GLY A 54 31.20 9.81 9.91
C GLY A 54 31.57 8.52 10.65
N ALA A 55 31.40 8.44 11.98
CA ALA A 55 31.50 7.17 12.70
C ALA A 55 30.25 6.30 12.43
N GLN A 56 30.44 4.99 12.32
CA GLN A 56 29.34 4.07 12.10
C GLN A 56 28.54 3.85 13.39
N ILE A 57 27.29 4.24 13.42
CA ILE A 57 26.36 3.93 14.50
C ILE A 57 25.74 2.55 14.22
N TRP A 58 25.78 1.67 15.20
CA TRP A 58 25.21 0.32 15.08
C TRP A 58 23.76 0.25 15.54
N ASN A 59 23.52 0.73 16.76
CA ASN A 59 22.23 0.65 17.40
C ASN A 59 21.86 2.00 18.02
N ALA A 60 20.56 2.26 18.14
CA ALA A 60 20.07 3.43 18.85
C ALA A 60 18.87 3.07 19.71
N LEU A 61 18.81 3.65 20.90
CA LEU A 61 17.69 3.60 21.82
C LEU A 61 17.11 5.00 21.94
N ALA A 62 15.89 5.19 21.50
CA ALA A 62 15.13 6.40 21.77
C ALA A 62 14.28 6.24 23.05
N LEU A 63 14.22 7.27 23.86
CA LEU A 63 13.44 7.29 25.09
C LEU A 63 12.37 8.36 24.98
N ASP A 64 11.13 7.96 25.14
CA ASP A 64 9.99 8.85 25.23
C ASP A 64 9.31 8.64 26.59
N TYR A 65 9.40 9.66 27.44
CA TYR A 65 8.93 9.61 28.82
C TYR A 65 8.20 10.91 29.17
N PRO A 66 6.90 10.98 28.86
CA PRO A 66 6.14 12.23 29.00
C PRO A 66 5.63 12.53 30.42
N SER A 67 5.86 11.66 31.41
CA SER A 67 5.31 11.77 32.77
C SER A 67 6.32 11.34 33.84
N ASP A 68 6.05 11.68 35.10
CA ASP A 68 6.90 11.33 36.24
C ASP A 68 6.80 9.86 36.65
N SER A 69 5.73 9.18 36.27
CA SER A 69 5.50 7.77 36.57
C SER A 69 4.82 7.04 35.43
N PHE A 70 4.99 5.72 35.40
CA PHE A 70 4.40 4.85 34.42
C PHE A 70 4.04 3.48 34.99
N THR A 71 3.15 2.76 34.32
CA THR A 71 2.73 1.39 34.66
C THR A 71 3.22 0.35 33.67
N SER A 72 3.34 0.73 32.42
CA SER A 72 3.73 -0.15 31.29
C SER A 72 4.72 0.57 30.38
N LEU A 73 5.43 -0.24 29.63
CA LEU A 73 6.36 0.20 28.60
C LEU A 73 5.85 -0.29 27.25
N SER A 74 5.98 0.53 26.23
CA SER A 74 5.66 0.15 24.86
C SER A 74 6.88 0.27 23.96
N LEU A 75 7.01 -0.72 23.07
CA LEU A 75 7.98 -0.71 22.00
C LEU A 75 7.37 -0.09 20.76
N LEU A 76 7.99 0.96 20.25
CA LEU A 76 7.71 1.53 18.94
C LEU A 76 8.87 1.12 18.03
N HIS A 77 8.57 0.49 16.90
CA HIS A 77 9.59 -0.17 16.09
C HIS A 77 9.44 0.04 14.58
N GLU A 78 8.33 0.60 14.12
CA GLU A 78 8.13 0.88 12.71
C GLU A 78 8.90 2.12 12.30
N GLY A 79 9.68 1.96 11.25
CA GLY A 79 10.38 3.04 10.59
C GLY A 79 9.67 3.56 9.37
N ARG A 80 10.36 4.43 8.66
CA ARG A 80 9.89 5.00 7.40
C ARG A 80 9.69 3.90 6.36
N ASP A 81 8.60 4.00 5.59
CA ASP A 81 8.27 3.10 4.47
C ASP A 81 8.19 1.61 4.84
N GLY A 82 7.82 1.31 6.07
CA GLY A 82 7.69 -0.06 6.56
C GLY A 82 8.99 -0.74 6.94
N GLN A 83 10.09 0.01 7.02
CA GLN A 83 11.36 -0.52 7.53
C GLN A 83 11.22 -0.94 9.00
N LEU A 84 11.93 -1.99 9.37
CA LEU A 84 11.95 -2.53 10.73
C LEU A 84 13.39 -2.72 11.18
N PRO A 85 13.68 -2.55 12.48
CA PRO A 85 14.98 -2.89 13.03
C PRO A 85 15.15 -4.41 13.08
N ASN A 86 16.36 -4.86 13.33
CA ASN A 86 16.63 -6.26 13.63
C ASN A 86 15.79 -6.72 14.84
N LEU A 87 15.12 -7.86 14.72
CA LEU A 87 14.22 -8.39 15.75
C LEU A 87 14.91 -8.62 17.10
N ASP A 88 16.18 -9.01 17.09
CA ASP A 88 16.94 -9.22 18.32
C ASP A 88 17.16 -7.93 19.10
N THR A 89 17.23 -6.79 18.40
CA THR A 89 17.28 -5.46 19.04
C THR A 89 16.06 -5.20 19.92
N LEU A 90 14.89 -5.67 19.51
CA LEU A 90 13.65 -5.55 20.29
C LEU A 90 13.58 -6.60 21.42
N ASN A 91 14.01 -7.83 21.13
CA ASN A 91 13.98 -8.93 22.11
C ASN A 91 14.85 -8.66 23.33
N ILE A 92 15.95 -7.91 23.17
CA ILE A 92 16.84 -7.49 24.25
C ILE A 92 16.06 -6.85 25.41
N VAL A 93 15.07 -6.01 25.12
CA VAL A 93 14.28 -5.31 26.15
C VAL A 93 13.54 -6.31 27.04
N GLY A 94 12.85 -7.29 26.43
CA GLY A 94 12.14 -8.32 27.16
C GLY A 94 13.07 -9.17 28.04
N GLU A 95 14.25 -9.53 27.50
CA GLU A 95 15.24 -10.29 28.25
C GLU A 95 15.83 -9.51 29.42
N ILE A 96 16.09 -8.22 29.27
CA ILE A 96 16.60 -7.37 30.36
C ILE A 96 15.54 -7.23 31.45
N LEU A 97 14.27 -6.98 31.09
CA LEU A 97 13.18 -6.93 32.08
C LEU A 97 13.10 -8.24 32.88
N ARG A 98 13.25 -9.38 32.20
CA ARG A 98 13.25 -10.71 32.83
C ARG A 98 14.44 -10.90 33.80
N VAL A 99 15.64 -10.55 33.34
CA VAL A 99 16.88 -10.70 34.11
C VAL A 99 16.88 -9.79 35.35
N LEU A 100 16.45 -8.54 35.17
CA LEU A 100 16.34 -7.57 36.25
C LEU A 100 15.14 -7.81 37.17
N ARG A 101 14.30 -8.80 36.84
CA ARG A 101 13.05 -9.11 37.59
C ARG A 101 12.15 -7.89 37.71
N MET A 102 12.11 -7.06 36.69
CA MET A 102 11.27 -5.89 36.67
C MET A 102 9.83 -6.30 36.32
N ASN A 103 8.87 -5.87 37.12
CA ASN A 103 7.45 -6.25 36.95
C ASN A 103 6.69 -5.26 36.07
N GLN A 104 7.34 -4.71 35.03
CA GLN A 104 6.70 -3.87 34.04
C GLN A 104 6.11 -4.72 32.93
N ARG A 105 4.90 -4.35 32.48
CA ARG A 105 4.32 -4.91 31.26
C ARG A 105 5.00 -4.27 30.05
N LEU A 106 5.41 -5.08 29.12
CA LEU A 106 5.93 -4.65 27.83
C LEU A 106 4.85 -4.88 26.77
N GLY A 107 4.41 -3.81 26.14
CA GLY A 107 3.45 -3.80 25.03
C GLY A 107 4.07 -3.36 23.72
N LEU A 108 3.22 -3.26 22.70
CA LEU A 108 3.54 -2.69 21.39
C LEU A 108 2.65 -1.46 21.17
N HIS A 109 3.15 -0.44 20.49
CA HIS A 109 2.37 0.73 20.04
C HIS A 109 1.59 1.46 21.15
N GLY A 110 2.18 1.68 22.30
CA GLY A 110 1.53 2.40 23.40
C GLY A 110 1.00 3.80 23.03
N ALA A 111 0.24 4.42 23.92
CA ALA A 111 -0.25 5.79 23.69
C ALA A 111 0.88 6.73 23.22
N PRO A 112 0.70 7.52 22.18
CA PRO A 112 -0.53 8.21 21.77
C PRO A 112 -1.45 7.42 20.86
N TYR A 113 -1.09 6.23 20.43
CA TYR A 113 -1.89 5.41 19.52
C TYR A 113 -2.99 4.61 20.22
N GLU A 114 -2.88 4.41 21.53
CA GLU A 114 -3.89 3.76 22.39
C GLU A 114 -4.78 4.74 23.17
N ALA A 115 -4.96 5.96 22.71
CA ALA A 115 -5.97 6.85 23.27
C ALA A 115 -7.40 6.24 23.20
N VAL A 116 -7.54 5.14 22.51
CA VAL A 116 -8.68 4.23 22.59
C VAL A 116 -8.17 2.91 23.14
N HIS A 117 -8.36 2.72 24.43
CA HIS A 117 -8.37 1.38 25.01
C HIS A 117 -9.54 0.62 24.37
N TYR A 118 -9.27 -0.04 23.26
CA TYR A 118 -10.19 -1.06 22.79
C TYR A 118 -10.23 -2.11 23.89
N ALA A 119 -11.37 -2.21 24.56
CA ALA A 119 -11.60 -3.31 25.48
C ALA A 119 -11.43 -4.60 24.68
N VAL A 120 -10.29 -5.26 24.88
CA VAL A 120 -9.95 -6.49 24.15
C VAL A 120 -11.05 -7.50 24.43
N PRO A 121 -11.75 -8.03 23.42
CA PRO A 121 -12.82 -8.97 23.65
C PRO A 121 -12.34 -10.19 24.40
N THR A 122 -13.00 -10.52 25.48
CA THR A 122 -12.81 -11.77 26.24
C THR A 122 -13.88 -12.79 25.79
N VAL A 123 -13.75 -14.02 26.25
CA VAL A 123 -14.80 -15.03 25.99
C VAL A 123 -16.16 -14.58 26.56
N ASP A 124 -16.16 -13.83 27.67
CA ASP A 124 -17.38 -13.32 28.29
C ASP A 124 -18.03 -12.20 27.46
N THR A 125 -17.23 -11.33 26.85
CA THR A 125 -17.71 -10.33 25.88
C THR A 125 -18.28 -10.98 24.61
N LEU A 126 -17.65 -12.05 24.11
CA LEU A 126 -18.19 -12.80 22.98
C LEU A 126 -19.54 -13.47 23.31
N ALA A 127 -19.67 -14.01 24.53
CA ALA A 127 -20.95 -14.55 25.00
C ALA A 127 -22.03 -13.48 25.11
N ALA A 128 -21.68 -12.27 25.59
CA ALA A 128 -22.59 -11.12 25.63
C ALA A 128 -23.01 -10.64 24.23
N TRP A 129 -22.16 -10.82 23.20
CA TRP A 129 -22.49 -10.54 21.80
C TRP A 129 -23.32 -11.64 21.12
N GLY A 130 -23.72 -12.69 21.86
CA GLY A 130 -24.59 -13.74 21.37
C GLY A 130 -23.87 -14.94 20.74
N VAL A 131 -22.55 -15.06 20.94
CA VAL A 131 -21.82 -16.26 20.52
C VAL A 131 -22.31 -17.46 21.34
N PRO A 132 -22.66 -18.61 20.69
CA PRO A 132 -23.19 -19.78 21.38
C PRO A 132 -22.26 -20.28 22.51
N SER A 133 -22.82 -20.65 23.66
CA SER A 133 -22.07 -21.09 24.84
C SER A 133 -21.13 -22.28 24.57
N ARG A 134 -21.50 -23.17 23.63
CA ARG A 134 -20.63 -24.29 23.18
C ARG A 134 -19.35 -23.78 22.49
N VAL A 135 -19.46 -22.72 21.69
CA VAL A 135 -18.29 -22.11 21.02
C VAL A 135 -17.42 -21.40 22.05
N CYS A 136 -18.02 -20.70 23.01
CA CYS A 136 -17.30 -20.05 24.10
C CYS A 136 -16.57 -21.07 24.98
N ALA A 137 -17.20 -22.22 25.29
CA ALA A 137 -16.54 -23.30 26.03
C ALA A 137 -15.37 -23.89 25.25
N TRP A 138 -15.57 -24.17 23.97
CA TRP A 138 -14.49 -24.66 23.10
C TRP A 138 -13.32 -23.67 22.99
N LEU A 139 -13.61 -22.36 22.85
CA LEU A 139 -12.57 -21.33 22.83
C LEU A 139 -11.76 -21.27 24.11
N ARG A 140 -12.43 -21.41 25.29
CA ARG A 140 -11.72 -21.48 26.59
C ARG A 140 -10.85 -22.73 26.70
N GLU A 141 -11.32 -23.85 26.23
CA GLU A 141 -10.58 -25.11 26.25
C GLU A 141 -9.38 -25.08 25.29
N ALA A 142 -9.59 -24.58 24.04
CA ALA A 142 -8.58 -24.57 22.99
C ALA A 142 -7.49 -23.50 23.22
N LEU A 143 -7.85 -22.32 23.70
CA LEU A 143 -6.96 -21.16 23.80
C LEU A 143 -6.57 -20.80 25.26
N GLY A 144 -7.21 -21.40 26.25
CA GLY A 144 -7.06 -21.02 27.65
C GLY A 144 -7.88 -19.78 28.05
N PRO A 145 -7.88 -19.40 29.35
CA PRO A 145 -8.73 -18.34 29.88
C PRO A 145 -8.46 -16.98 29.23
N ASP A 146 -7.19 -16.66 28.96
CA ASP A 146 -6.77 -15.38 28.37
C ASP A 146 -6.46 -15.46 26.88
N GLY A 147 -6.63 -16.66 26.28
CA GLY A 147 -6.20 -16.92 24.90
C GLY A 147 -6.96 -16.09 23.87
N VAL A 148 -8.26 -15.88 24.08
CA VAL A 148 -9.09 -15.02 23.22
C VAL A 148 -8.63 -13.57 23.31
N ALA A 149 -8.42 -13.06 24.51
CA ALA A 149 -7.93 -11.70 24.72
C ALA A 149 -6.53 -11.51 24.10
N SER A 150 -5.63 -12.47 24.30
CA SER A 150 -4.29 -12.47 23.70
C SER A 150 -4.34 -12.48 22.18
N TYR A 151 -5.28 -13.25 21.59
CA TYR A 151 -5.48 -13.30 20.14
C TYR A 151 -5.94 -11.96 19.57
N PHE A 152 -6.96 -11.35 20.19
CA PHE A 152 -7.44 -10.02 19.75
C PHE A 152 -6.42 -8.92 19.99
N ALA A 153 -5.65 -8.97 21.09
CA ALA A 153 -4.55 -8.04 21.32
C ALA A 153 -3.49 -8.14 20.21
N GLY A 154 -3.16 -9.37 19.77
CA GLY A 154 -2.27 -9.59 18.64
C GLY A 154 -2.82 -9.02 17.33
N TRP A 155 -4.13 -9.14 17.08
CA TRP A 155 -4.77 -8.52 15.92
C TRP A 155 -4.74 -6.99 15.96
N LEU A 156 -4.94 -6.38 17.12
CA LEU A 156 -4.86 -4.94 17.28
C LEU A 156 -3.43 -4.43 17.06
N ALA A 157 -2.43 -5.14 17.60
CA ALA A 157 -1.02 -4.83 17.36
C ALA A 157 -0.68 -4.92 15.86
N LEU A 158 -1.15 -5.98 15.18
CA LEU A 158 -0.98 -6.15 13.75
C LEU A 158 -1.68 -5.03 12.95
N ALA A 159 -2.88 -4.65 13.33
CA ALA A 159 -3.61 -3.56 12.67
C ALA A 159 -2.91 -2.20 12.84
N ALA A 160 -2.34 -1.94 14.01
CA ALA A 160 -1.54 -0.74 14.27
C ALA A 160 -0.27 -0.73 13.41
N GLN A 161 0.49 -1.83 13.38
CA GLN A 161 1.66 -1.99 12.53
C GLN A 161 1.28 -1.83 11.05
N TRP A 162 0.19 -2.47 10.60
CA TRP A 162 -0.32 -2.36 9.23
C TRP A 162 -0.60 -0.93 8.83
N ARG A 163 -1.30 -0.17 9.70
CA ARG A 163 -1.63 1.24 9.46
C ARG A 163 -0.39 2.10 9.27
N LEU A 164 0.62 1.95 10.16
CA LEU A 164 1.87 2.71 10.10
C LEU A 164 2.67 2.36 8.84
N GLN A 165 2.79 1.07 8.52
CA GLN A 165 3.47 0.63 7.29
C GLN A 165 2.74 1.10 6.04
N LEU A 166 1.40 1.09 6.02
CA LEU A 166 0.60 1.58 4.89
C LEU A 166 0.82 3.07 4.65
N ALA A 167 0.84 3.86 5.71
CA ALA A 167 1.13 5.29 5.64
C ALA A 167 2.60 5.59 5.31
N GLY A 168 3.51 4.66 5.61
CA GLY A 168 4.96 4.88 5.53
C GLY A 168 5.50 5.78 6.65
N HIS A 169 4.66 6.11 7.65
CA HIS A 169 5.01 6.98 8.75
C HIS A 169 5.73 6.20 9.87
N PRO A 170 6.85 6.70 10.40
CA PRO A 170 7.54 6.06 11.51
C PRO A 170 6.75 6.18 12.81
N SER A 171 6.75 5.13 13.63
CA SER A 171 6.05 5.13 14.92
C SER A 171 6.72 5.99 16.00
N GLY A 172 7.96 6.39 15.79
CA GLY A 172 8.72 7.24 16.70
C GLY A 172 10.02 7.76 16.09
N ILE A 173 10.76 8.54 16.84
CA ILE A 173 12.00 9.19 16.38
C ILE A 173 13.08 8.21 15.91
N HIS A 174 13.07 6.98 16.38
CA HIS A 174 13.98 5.91 15.95
C HIS A 174 13.84 5.62 14.44
N GLY A 175 12.64 5.77 13.89
CA GLY A 175 12.36 5.44 12.51
C GLY A 175 13.06 6.33 11.49
N VAL A 176 13.57 7.47 11.92
CA VAL A 176 14.44 8.35 11.13
C VAL A 176 15.83 7.73 10.92
N LEU A 177 16.28 6.88 11.84
CA LEU A 177 17.62 6.28 11.82
C LEU A 177 17.69 4.99 10.99
N LEU A 178 16.58 4.29 10.84
CA LEU A 178 16.52 3.01 10.10
C LEU A 178 17.00 3.13 8.64
N PRO A 179 16.66 4.19 7.87
CA PRO A 179 17.19 4.37 6.51
C PRO A 179 18.71 4.48 6.42
N PHE A 180 19.36 4.86 7.52
CA PHE A 180 20.82 4.92 7.62
C PHE A 180 21.45 3.62 8.13
N HIS A 181 20.67 2.52 8.11
CA HIS A 181 21.08 1.20 8.58
C HIS A 181 21.48 1.16 10.05
N VAL A 182 20.86 1.97 10.88
CA VAL A 182 20.98 1.92 12.34
C VAL A 182 19.80 1.15 12.91
N ASP A 183 20.07 0.06 13.61
CA ASP A 183 19.02 -0.69 14.30
C ASP A 183 18.51 0.11 15.50
N ALA A 184 17.31 0.64 15.40
CA ALA A 184 16.77 1.59 16.37
C ALA A 184 15.33 1.28 16.74
N PHE A 185 14.95 1.57 17.97
CA PHE A 185 13.59 1.51 18.46
C PHE A 185 13.35 2.57 19.53
N THR A 186 12.09 2.86 19.82
CA THR A 186 11.71 3.77 20.90
C THR A 186 11.08 3.00 22.06
N LEU A 187 11.54 3.26 23.27
CA LEU A 187 10.86 2.88 24.49
C LEU A 187 9.96 4.04 24.92
N PHE A 188 8.68 3.81 24.86
CA PHE A 188 7.66 4.72 25.33
C PHE A 188 7.19 4.28 26.72
N ALA A 189 7.37 5.14 27.71
CA ALA A 189 6.86 4.91 29.05
C ALA A 189 5.43 5.47 29.16
N GLU A 190 4.44 4.59 29.27
CA GLU A 190 3.02 4.96 29.27
C GLU A 190 2.66 5.75 30.52
N PRO A 191 2.26 7.03 30.40
CA PRO A 191 1.99 7.88 31.53
C PRO A 191 0.78 7.38 32.33
N ALA A 192 1.03 6.97 33.57
CA ALA A 192 -0.01 6.56 34.47
C ALA A 192 0.50 6.63 35.93
N PRO A 193 -0.36 6.85 36.94
CA PRO A 193 0.00 6.67 38.33
C PRO A 193 0.43 5.22 38.56
N GLY A 194 1.69 5.01 38.90
CA GLY A 194 2.22 3.65 39.03
C GLY A 194 3.48 3.58 39.87
N PRO A 195 3.93 2.36 40.20
CA PRO A 195 5.11 2.15 41.04
C PRO A 195 6.43 2.41 40.31
N SER A 196 6.39 2.60 39.03
CA SER A 196 7.59 2.74 38.19
C SER A 196 7.82 4.20 37.84
N GLY A 197 9.08 4.59 37.81
CA GLY A 197 9.47 5.96 37.51
C GLY A 197 10.86 6.02 36.89
N PHE A 198 11.49 7.16 37.07
CA PHE A 198 12.75 7.52 36.45
C PHE A 198 13.88 6.51 36.67
N LEU A 199 13.97 5.95 37.90
CA LEU A 199 15.00 4.97 38.25
C LEU A 199 14.84 3.67 37.44
N GLN A 200 13.62 3.14 37.35
CA GLN A 200 13.34 1.90 36.64
C GLN A 200 13.62 2.05 35.16
N LEU A 201 13.18 3.16 34.53
CA LEU A 201 13.47 3.45 33.13
C LEU A 201 14.98 3.61 32.90
N GLY A 202 15.68 4.30 33.80
CA GLY A 202 17.13 4.48 33.74
C GLY A 202 17.88 3.15 33.82
N THR A 203 17.51 2.28 34.76
CA THR A 203 18.12 0.95 34.94
C THR A 203 17.91 0.07 33.70
N LEU A 204 16.69 0.08 33.13
CA LEU A 204 16.40 -0.64 31.91
C LEU A 204 17.22 -0.11 30.75
N SER A 205 17.24 1.20 30.56
CA SER A 205 17.99 1.86 29.48
C SER A 205 19.50 1.58 29.58
N GLU A 206 20.05 1.62 30.79
CA GLU A 206 21.44 1.24 31.05
C GLU A 206 21.71 -0.22 30.63
N GLY A 207 20.81 -1.15 30.99
CA GLY A 207 20.91 -2.55 30.61
C GLY A 207 20.93 -2.74 29.09
N VAL A 208 20.07 -2.02 28.36
CA VAL A 208 20.05 -2.02 26.88
C VAL A 208 21.36 -1.46 26.34
N MET A 209 21.83 -0.30 26.82
CA MET A 209 23.06 0.33 26.38
C MET A 209 24.27 -0.58 26.64
N ARG A 210 24.34 -1.25 27.79
CA ARG A 210 25.40 -2.23 28.09
C ARG A 210 25.38 -3.40 27.13
N THR A 211 24.21 -3.91 26.81
CA THR A 211 24.05 -5.00 25.84
C THR A 211 24.57 -4.58 24.47
N PHE A 212 24.19 -3.40 23.98
CA PHE A 212 24.70 -2.89 22.70
C PHE A 212 26.20 -2.60 22.73
N SER A 213 26.71 -2.08 23.84
CA SER A 213 28.15 -1.87 24.00
C SER A 213 28.96 -3.16 23.94
N ASN A 214 28.42 -4.26 24.47
CA ASN A 214 29.10 -5.56 24.52
C ASN A 214 28.98 -6.39 23.24
N LEU A 215 28.21 -5.96 22.24
CA LEU A 215 28.16 -6.65 20.93
C LEU A 215 29.53 -6.61 20.27
N LEU A 216 30.07 -7.76 19.90
CA LEU A 216 31.35 -7.88 19.18
C LEU A 216 31.22 -7.48 17.72
N GLU A 217 30.05 -7.73 17.12
CA GLU A 217 29.70 -7.41 15.74
C GLU A 217 28.26 -6.91 15.64
N ARG A 218 27.90 -6.35 14.48
CA ARG A 218 26.51 -5.94 14.25
C ARG A 218 25.59 -7.16 14.20
N LEU A 219 24.35 -6.96 14.65
CA LEU A 219 23.31 -7.99 14.54
C LEU A 219 23.00 -8.22 13.04
N HIS A 220 23.23 -9.42 12.52
CA HIS A 220 23.07 -9.72 11.09
C HIS A 220 22.41 -11.08 10.82
N HIS A 221 22.20 -11.91 11.84
CA HIS A 221 21.58 -13.23 11.71
C HIS A 221 20.09 -13.27 12.01
N SER A 222 19.53 -12.19 12.52
CA SER A 222 18.12 -12.11 12.90
C SER A 222 17.22 -11.68 11.75
N GLN A 223 15.92 -11.63 12.00
CA GLN A 223 14.93 -11.26 11.01
C GLN A 223 14.73 -9.74 10.94
N PHE A 224 14.65 -9.21 9.72
CA PHE A 224 14.33 -7.82 9.41
C PHE A 224 12.93 -7.67 8.80
N PHE A 225 12.30 -8.78 8.42
CA PHE A 225 10.95 -8.80 7.85
C PHE A 225 10.07 -9.67 8.71
N TYR A 226 9.30 -9.03 9.57
CA TYR A 226 8.41 -9.70 10.53
C TYR A 226 7.18 -8.84 10.81
N LEU A 227 6.15 -9.46 11.35
CA LEU A 227 4.99 -8.79 11.92
C LEU A 227 4.91 -9.18 13.39
N LEU A 228 4.93 -8.19 14.28
CA LEU A 228 4.84 -8.43 15.72
C LEU A 228 3.39 -8.52 16.18
N LEU A 229 3.06 -9.59 16.86
CA LEU A 229 1.77 -9.78 17.52
C LEU A 229 1.81 -9.38 19.00
N SER A 230 2.97 -9.58 19.61
CA SER A 230 3.28 -9.16 20.98
C SER A 230 4.80 -9.20 21.16
N PRO A 231 5.35 -8.59 22.22
CA PRO A 231 6.76 -8.77 22.55
C PRO A 231 7.12 -10.26 22.63
N GLY A 232 8.09 -10.69 21.82
CA GLY A 232 8.52 -12.11 21.74
C GLY A 232 7.64 -13.02 20.87
N ARG A 233 6.55 -12.53 20.24
CA ARG A 233 5.73 -13.31 19.29
C ARG A 233 5.61 -12.59 17.95
N PHE A 234 6.08 -13.21 16.91
CA PHE A 234 6.12 -12.63 15.56
C PHE A 234 5.71 -13.63 14.48
N VAL A 235 5.32 -13.10 13.34
CA VAL A 235 5.10 -13.85 12.10
C VAL A 235 6.24 -13.50 11.14
N GLN A 236 6.94 -14.51 10.66
CA GLN A 236 8.05 -14.35 9.72
C GLN A 236 7.55 -14.11 8.29
N ILE A 237 8.38 -13.48 7.47
CA ILE A 237 8.08 -13.17 6.07
C ILE A 237 7.63 -14.39 5.26
N ALA A 238 8.22 -15.56 5.50
CA ALA A 238 7.88 -16.80 4.80
C ALA A 238 6.40 -17.19 4.94
N VAL A 239 5.66 -16.66 5.91
CA VAL A 239 4.23 -16.91 6.10
C VAL A 239 3.37 -15.84 5.45
N PHE A 240 3.65 -14.57 5.72
CA PHE A 240 2.75 -13.49 5.30
C PHE A 240 2.95 -13.03 3.85
N ILE A 241 4.14 -13.20 3.26
CA ILE A 241 4.43 -12.74 1.89
C ILE A 241 3.56 -13.41 0.83
N PHE A 242 3.05 -14.62 1.10
CA PHE A 242 2.16 -15.32 0.18
C PHE A 242 0.85 -14.58 -0.06
N VAL A 243 0.37 -13.78 0.88
CA VAL A 243 -0.90 -13.05 0.73
C VAL A 243 -0.84 -12.07 -0.47
N PRO A 244 0.05 -11.07 -0.50
CA PRO A 244 0.13 -10.17 -1.64
C PRO A 244 0.57 -10.87 -2.93
N LEU A 245 1.43 -11.90 -2.87
CA LEU A 245 1.90 -12.62 -4.05
C LEU A 245 0.78 -13.46 -4.69
N LEU A 246 -0.08 -14.11 -3.91
CA LEU A 246 -1.22 -14.86 -4.45
C LEU A 246 -2.26 -13.92 -5.07
N LEU A 247 -2.53 -12.77 -4.45
CA LEU A 247 -3.39 -11.73 -5.02
C LEU A 247 -2.80 -11.18 -6.33
N ALA A 248 -1.51 -10.89 -6.34
CA ALA A 248 -0.79 -10.43 -7.54
C ALA A 248 -0.82 -11.48 -8.66
N ALA A 249 -0.65 -12.76 -8.32
CA ALA A 249 -0.76 -13.87 -9.28
C ALA A 249 -2.18 -13.97 -9.85
N ALA A 250 -3.21 -13.83 -9.02
CA ALA A 250 -4.60 -13.83 -9.47
C ALA A 250 -4.89 -12.70 -10.47
N LEU A 251 -4.40 -11.48 -10.18
CA LEU A 251 -4.50 -10.35 -11.11
C LEU A 251 -3.77 -10.64 -12.43
N THR A 252 -2.52 -11.08 -12.35
CA THR A 252 -1.69 -11.37 -13.52
C THR A 252 -2.29 -12.47 -14.41
N LEU A 253 -2.70 -13.59 -13.81
CA LEU A 253 -3.31 -14.70 -14.55
C LEU A 253 -4.63 -14.30 -15.21
N THR A 254 -5.44 -13.49 -14.53
CA THR A 254 -6.69 -12.97 -15.10
C THR A 254 -6.40 -12.01 -16.25
N GLY A 255 -5.42 -11.13 -16.13
CA GLY A 255 -4.98 -10.23 -17.21
C GLY A 255 -4.51 -11.01 -18.44
N LEU A 256 -3.69 -12.05 -18.25
CA LEU A 256 -3.25 -12.95 -19.32
C LEU A 256 -4.41 -13.71 -19.96
N ALA A 257 -5.37 -14.17 -19.16
CA ALA A 257 -6.57 -14.84 -19.67
C ALA A 257 -7.40 -13.92 -20.56
N LEU A 258 -7.60 -12.65 -20.16
CA LEU A 258 -8.28 -11.65 -21.00
C LEU A 258 -7.52 -11.35 -22.29
N TRP A 259 -6.22 -11.21 -22.20
CA TRP A 259 -5.36 -11.02 -23.39
C TRP A 259 -5.46 -12.19 -24.37
N ASN A 260 -5.45 -13.43 -23.87
CA ASN A 260 -5.60 -14.62 -24.70
C ASN A 260 -7.00 -14.74 -25.28
N ALA A 261 -8.05 -14.43 -24.51
CA ALA A 261 -9.43 -14.43 -25.00
C ALA A 261 -9.64 -13.47 -26.16
N LEU A 262 -9.05 -12.27 -26.10
CA LEU A 262 -9.07 -11.31 -27.19
C LEU A 262 -8.37 -11.85 -28.45
N GLY A 263 -7.24 -12.57 -28.28
CA GLY A 263 -6.55 -13.25 -29.39
C GLY A 263 -7.37 -14.36 -30.03
N ALA A 264 -7.92 -15.25 -29.20
CA ALA A 264 -8.75 -16.37 -29.67
C ALA A 264 -9.96 -15.89 -30.48
N ARG A 265 -10.60 -14.80 -30.03
CA ARG A 265 -11.70 -14.16 -30.77
C ARG A 265 -11.27 -13.64 -32.13
N ARG A 266 -10.13 -12.96 -32.22
CA ARG A 266 -9.55 -12.49 -33.45
C ARG A 266 -9.33 -13.65 -34.46
N ASP A 267 -8.78 -14.74 -33.95
CA ASP A 267 -8.52 -15.92 -34.79
C ASP A 267 -9.81 -16.64 -35.22
N ALA A 268 -10.85 -16.62 -34.38
CA ALA A 268 -12.17 -17.15 -34.74
C ALA A 268 -12.82 -16.34 -35.90
N VAL A 269 -12.83 -15.01 -35.78
CA VAL A 269 -13.36 -14.12 -36.82
C VAL A 269 -12.54 -14.26 -38.12
N ARG A 270 -11.22 -14.37 -38.06
CA ARG A 270 -10.38 -14.63 -39.21
C ARG A 270 -10.74 -15.95 -39.92
N ARG A 271 -10.98 -17.02 -39.14
CA ARG A 271 -11.40 -18.31 -39.69
C ARG A 271 -12.75 -18.21 -40.39
N GLU A 272 -13.69 -17.53 -39.75
CA GLU A 272 -15.01 -17.33 -40.34
C GLU A 272 -14.98 -16.52 -41.63
N LEU A 273 -14.20 -15.43 -41.67
CA LEU A 273 -14.02 -14.64 -42.91
C LEU A 273 -13.35 -15.45 -44.03
N ARG A 274 -12.36 -16.30 -43.70
CA ARG A 274 -11.73 -17.20 -44.67
C ARG A 274 -12.72 -18.24 -45.21
N GLN A 275 -13.57 -18.81 -44.35
CA GLN A 275 -14.60 -19.79 -44.76
C GLN A 275 -15.64 -19.14 -45.70
N ARG A 276 -16.06 -17.91 -45.37
CA ARG A 276 -16.99 -17.16 -46.25
C ARG A 276 -16.37 -16.86 -47.60
N ALA A 277 -15.13 -16.35 -47.61
CA ALA A 277 -14.41 -16.08 -48.87
C ALA A 277 -14.17 -17.35 -49.72
N ALA A 278 -13.92 -18.49 -49.08
CA ALA A 278 -13.80 -19.79 -49.77
C ALA A 278 -15.15 -20.29 -50.33
N ALA A 279 -16.24 -20.07 -49.60
CA ALA A 279 -17.58 -20.41 -50.05
C ALA A 279 -18.03 -19.54 -51.24
N ASP A 280 -17.70 -18.24 -51.21
CA ASP A 280 -18.00 -17.31 -52.32
C ASP A 280 -17.15 -17.61 -53.56
N ALA A 281 -15.92 -18.17 -53.41
CA ALA A 281 -15.04 -18.57 -54.51
C ALA A 281 -15.42 -19.95 -55.13
N ALA A 282 -16.13 -20.81 -54.42
CA ALA A 282 -16.47 -22.17 -54.84
C ALA A 282 -17.32 -22.28 -56.13
N PRO A 283 -18.24 -21.33 -56.50
CA PRO A 283 -19.01 -21.41 -57.76
C PRO A 283 -18.17 -21.28 -59.03
N HIS A 284 -16.94 -20.82 -58.93
CA HIS A 284 -16.10 -20.51 -60.11
C HIS A 284 -14.94 -21.49 -60.36
N GLY A 285 -14.89 -22.62 -59.69
CA GLY A 285 -13.96 -23.71 -59.99
C GLY A 285 -12.47 -23.43 -59.69
N ALA A 286 -12.14 -22.37 -59.05
CA ALA A 286 -10.78 -22.06 -58.62
C ALA A 286 -10.49 -22.60 -57.24
N ALA A 287 -9.48 -23.47 -57.09
CA ALA A 287 -8.98 -23.90 -55.80
C ALA A 287 -8.49 -22.67 -55.00
N PRO A 288 -8.87 -22.54 -53.74
CA PRO A 288 -8.43 -21.41 -52.92
C PRO A 288 -6.90 -21.41 -52.80
N PRO A 289 -6.22 -20.29 -53.03
CA PRO A 289 -4.77 -20.22 -52.87
C PRO A 289 -4.42 -20.52 -51.39
N LEU A 290 -3.49 -21.43 -51.17
CA LEU A 290 -2.87 -21.70 -49.86
C LEU A 290 -2.01 -20.50 -49.48
N LEU A 291 -2.62 -19.48 -48.92
CA LEU A 291 -1.92 -18.30 -48.39
C LEU A 291 -1.47 -18.58 -46.96
N GLU A 292 -0.17 -18.76 -46.79
CA GLU A 292 0.46 -18.68 -45.47
C GLU A 292 0.26 -17.25 -44.94
N SER A 293 -0.54 -17.11 -43.90
CA SER A 293 -0.78 -15.89 -43.10
C SER A 293 -0.83 -14.57 -43.93
N PRO A 294 -1.93 -14.29 -44.65
CA PRO A 294 -2.05 -13.05 -45.40
C PRO A 294 -2.05 -11.83 -44.45
N THR A 295 -1.30 -10.82 -44.86
CA THR A 295 -1.32 -9.49 -44.20
C THR A 295 -2.69 -8.84 -44.40
N TYR A 296 -3.02 -7.84 -43.57
CA TYR A 296 -4.27 -7.07 -43.65
C TYR A 296 -4.53 -6.52 -45.08
N ASP A 297 -3.48 -6.06 -45.76
CA ASP A 297 -3.55 -5.50 -47.09
C ASP A 297 -3.83 -6.56 -48.18
N GLU A 298 -3.41 -7.80 -47.98
CA GLU A 298 -3.70 -8.92 -48.89
C GLU A 298 -5.14 -9.41 -48.70
N LEU A 299 -5.65 -9.46 -47.48
CA LEU A 299 -7.07 -9.74 -47.21
C LEU A 299 -7.99 -8.66 -47.79
N ALA A 300 -7.56 -7.40 -47.74
CA ALA A 300 -8.29 -6.28 -48.33
C ALA A 300 -8.29 -6.30 -49.87
N ARG A 301 -7.27 -6.91 -50.49
CA ARG A 301 -7.16 -7.03 -51.96
C ARG A 301 -7.87 -8.26 -52.54
N LEU A 302 -8.03 -9.33 -51.74
CA LEU A 302 -8.60 -10.61 -52.18
C LEU A 302 -10.11 -10.73 -51.97
N ALA A 303 -10.70 -9.86 -51.14
CA ALA A 303 -12.15 -9.78 -50.99
C ALA A 303 -12.71 -8.72 -51.95
N PRO A 304 -13.81 -8.98 -52.67
CA PRO A 304 -14.65 -7.89 -53.17
C PRO A 304 -15.00 -7.03 -51.93
N PRO A 305 -15.14 -5.68 -52.10
CA PRO A 305 -15.32 -4.83 -50.91
C PRO A 305 -16.41 -5.47 -50.07
N PRO A 306 -16.04 -6.01 -48.88
CA PRO A 306 -17.01 -6.74 -48.10
C PRO A 306 -18.10 -5.74 -47.75
N ALA A 307 -19.33 -6.15 -47.88
CA ALA A 307 -20.44 -5.39 -47.31
C ALA A 307 -19.97 -4.86 -45.97
N ASP A 308 -20.10 -3.56 -45.73
CA ASP A 308 -19.47 -2.77 -44.65
C ASP A 308 -19.39 -3.45 -43.27
N GLY A 309 -20.21 -4.48 -43.02
CA GLY A 309 -20.24 -5.28 -41.82
C GLY A 309 -19.05 -6.21 -41.55
N ALA A 310 -18.37 -6.79 -42.57
CA ALA A 310 -17.28 -7.76 -42.32
C ALA A 310 -15.96 -7.09 -41.94
N CYS A 311 -15.64 -5.93 -42.51
CA CYS A 311 -14.52 -5.09 -42.11
C CYS A 311 -14.75 -4.51 -40.70
N ALA A 312 -15.98 -4.11 -40.39
CA ALA A 312 -16.35 -3.65 -39.06
C ALA A 312 -16.18 -4.76 -38.00
N ALA A 313 -16.63 -6.00 -38.31
CA ALA A 313 -16.49 -7.16 -37.44
C ALA A 313 -15.01 -7.52 -37.19
N PHE A 314 -14.15 -7.43 -38.24
CA PHE A 314 -12.72 -7.70 -38.09
C PHE A 314 -12.01 -6.62 -37.24
N ARG A 315 -12.27 -5.33 -37.49
CA ARG A 315 -11.73 -4.23 -36.69
C ARG A 315 -12.16 -4.34 -35.22
N ALA A 316 -13.38 -4.81 -34.97
CA ALA A 316 -13.90 -5.04 -33.63
C ALA A 316 -13.16 -6.14 -32.82
N THR A 317 -12.27 -6.92 -33.48
CA THR A 317 -11.49 -7.98 -32.83
C THR A 317 -9.98 -7.70 -32.81
N GLU A 318 -9.52 -6.60 -33.38
CA GLU A 318 -8.12 -6.20 -33.31
C GLU A 318 -7.71 -5.91 -31.87
N ARG A 319 -6.43 -6.17 -31.56
CA ARG A 319 -5.80 -5.75 -30.30
C ARG A 319 -5.29 -4.32 -30.46
N PRO A 320 -6.01 -3.30 -29.99
CA PRO A 320 -5.60 -1.90 -30.14
C PRO A 320 -4.53 -1.54 -29.10
N VAL A 321 -3.34 -2.13 -29.23
CA VAL A 321 -2.24 -2.00 -28.25
C VAL A 321 -1.76 -0.56 -28.15
N VAL A 322 -1.53 0.12 -29.27
CA VAL A 322 -1.02 1.50 -29.27
C VAL A 322 -1.99 2.47 -28.59
N PRO A 323 -3.30 2.47 -28.91
CA PRO A 323 -4.27 3.27 -28.17
C PRO A 323 -4.36 2.89 -26.66
N ALA A 324 -4.25 1.60 -26.33
CA ALA A 324 -4.24 1.17 -24.94
C ALA A 324 -3.02 1.70 -24.20
N LEU A 325 -1.82 1.63 -24.79
CA LEU A 325 -0.60 2.22 -24.20
C LEU A 325 -0.71 3.75 -24.05
N ALA A 326 -1.37 4.44 -24.96
CA ALA A 326 -1.64 5.86 -24.80
C ALA A 326 -2.56 6.14 -23.62
N CYS A 327 -3.58 5.31 -23.38
CA CYS A 327 -4.45 5.41 -22.21
C CYS A 327 -3.67 5.14 -20.90
N ILE A 328 -2.79 4.14 -20.88
CA ILE A 328 -1.90 3.85 -19.75
C ILE A 328 -1.00 5.06 -19.48
N GLY A 329 -0.36 5.60 -20.51
CA GLY A 329 0.46 6.81 -20.37
C GLY A 329 -0.32 7.98 -19.78
N ALA A 330 -1.56 8.20 -20.24
CA ALA A 330 -2.43 9.24 -19.69
C ALA A 330 -2.81 9.00 -18.22
N ALA A 331 -3.06 7.74 -17.83
CA ALA A 331 -3.33 7.38 -16.44
C ALA A 331 -2.11 7.64 -15.53
N HIS A 332 -0.91 7.30 -16.00
CA HIS A 332 0.34 7.63 -15.27
C HIS A 332 0.60 9.12 -15.20
N LEU A 333 0.34 9.86 -16.27
CA LEU A 333 0.44 11.33 -16.26
C LEU A 333 -0.53 11.96 -15.27
N ALA A 334 -1.75 11.41 -15.13
CA ALA A 334 -2.70 11.83 -14.10
C ALA A 334 -2.14 11.58 -12.69
N GLY A 335 -1.52 10.42 -12.45
CA GLY A 335 -0.85 10.10 -11.18
C GLY A 335 0.31 11.05 -10.88
N ILE A 336 1.17 11.30 -11.86
CA ILE A 336 2.29 12.23 -11.75
C ILE A 336 1.77 13.66 -11.50
N ALA A 337 0.70 14.09 -12.16
CA ALA A 337 0.09 15.39 -11.94
C ALA A 337 -0.44 15.54 -10.51
N CYS A 338 -1.10 14.50 -9.98
CA CYS A 338 -1.52 14.48 -8.58
C CYS A 338 -0.32 14.57 -7.62
N LEU A 339 0.73 13.79 -7.87
CA LEU A 339 1.96 13.86 -7.07
C LEU A 339 2.61 15.24 -7.15
N ALA A 340 2.66 15.86 -8.34
CA ALA A 340 3.19 17.19 -8.52
C ALA A 340 2.36 18.25 -7.77
N CYS A 341 1.03 18.14 -7.76
CA CYS A 341 0.18 19.01 -6.96
C CYS A 341 0.51 18.94 -5.47
N VAL A 342 0.78 17.73 -4.96
CA VAL A 342 1.20 17.53 -3.57
C VAL A 342 2.62 18.02 -3.32
N ALA A 343 3.56 17.69 -4.21
CA ALA A 343 4.97 18.05 -4.08
C ALA A 343 5.23 19.55 -4.18
N LEU A 344 4.41 20.28 -4.91
CA LEU A 344 4.50 21.75 -5.05
C LEU A 344 3.72 22.49 -3.96
N ALA A 345 2.97 21.80 -3.11
CA ALA A 345 2.29 22.43 -1.99
C ALA A 345 3.33 22.90 -0.96
N PRO A 346 3.33 24.20 -0.58
CA PRO A 346 4.29 24.72 0.41
C PRO A 346 4.12 24.01 1.76
N VAL A 347 5.22 23.66 2.41
CA VAL A 347 5.23 22.96 3.71
C VAL A 347 4.49 23.76 4.80
N ASP A 348 4.66 25.09 4.78
CA ASP A 348 3.97 26.00 5.72
C ASP A 348 2.45 25.98 5.55
N CYS A 349 1.96 25.61 4.38
CA CYS A 349 0.54 25.51 4.07
C CYS A 349 -0.07 24.16 4.51
N ALA A 350 0.73 23.14 4.73
CA ALA A 350 0.27 21.90 5.37
C ALA A 350 -0.25 22.19 6.79
N ARG A 351 0.35 23.18 7.49
CA ARG A 351 -0.16 23.70 8.77
C ARG A 351 -1.37 24.63 8.60
N ALA A 352 -1.52 25.28 7.46
CA ALA A 352 -2.62 26.23 7.21
C ALA A 352 -3.91 25.58 6.67
N GLY A 353 -3.90 24.28 6.37
CA GLY A 353 -5.09 23.50 5.96
C GLY A 353 -5.70 23.87 4.60
N LEU A 354 -5.54 25.11 4.14
CA LEU A 354 -6.28 25.65 2.99
C LEU A 354 -5.69 25.23 1.64
N LEU A 355 -4.37 25.21 1.50
CA LEU A 355 -3.69 24.86 0.24
C LEU A 355 -3.55 23.33 0.06
N ALA A 356 -3.41 22.58 1.15
CA ALA A 356 -3.53 21.13 1.13
C ALA A 356 -4.91 20.71 0.62
N CYS A 357 -5.97 21.42 0.99
CA CYS A 357 -7.31 21.21 0.47
C CYS A 357 -7.41 21.48 -1.05
N HIS A 358 -6.76 22.51 -1.58
CA HIS A 358 -6.80 22.80 -3.03
C HIS A 358 -6.03 21.73 -3.83
N ALA A 359 -4.84 21.33 -3.40
CA ALA A 359 -4.10 20.24 -4.03
C ALA A 359 -4.90 18.92 -4.00
N TYR A 360 -5.54 18.63 -2.87
CA TYR A 360 -6.40 17.48 -2.71
C TYR A 360 -7.62 17.55 -3.64
N LEU A 361 -8.33 18.66 -3.70
CA LEU A 361 -9.48 18.85 -4.61
C LEU A 361 -9.06 18.72 -6.08
N ALA A 362 -7.87 19.21 -6.45
CA ALA A 362 -7.32 19.02 -7.78
C ALA A 362 -7.08 17.53 -8.07
N CYS A 363 -6.53 16.76 -7.13
CA CYS A 363 -6.37 15.32 -7.26
C CYS A 363 -7.72 14.59 -7.41
N VAL A 364 -8.73 14.96 -6.62
CA VAL A 364 -10.09 14.42 -6.74
C VAL A 364 -10.68 14.74 -8.12
N ALA A 365 -10.54 15.97 -8.59
CA ALA A 365 -11.03 16.37 -9.90
C ALA A 365 -10.36 15.58 -11.04
N VAL A 366 -9.04 15.41 -10.99
CA VAL A 366 -8.30 14.60 -11.97
C VAL A 366 -8.80 13.15 -11.99
N VAL A 367 -8.94 12.52 -10.82
CA VAL A 367 -9.34 11.12 -10.71
C VAL A 367 -10.77 10.89 -11.21
N VAL A 368 -11.69 11.82 -10.96
CA VAL A 368 -13.08 11.71 -11.40
C VAL A 368 -13.22 11.95 -12.91
N VAL A 369 -12.49 12.92 -13.46
CA VAL A 369 -12.64 13.35 -14.85
C VAL A 369 -11.81 12.50 -15.82
N ALA A 370 -10.63 12.03 -15.43
CA ALA A 370 -9.71 11.34 -16.35
C ALA A 370 -10.31 10.07 -17.01
N PRO A 371 -10.96 9.12 -16.32
CA PRO A 371 -11.46 7.91 -16.94
C PRO A 371 -12.55 8.14 -18.00
N PRO A 372 -13.62 8.93 -17.75
CA PRO A 372 -14.62 9.19 -18.77
C PRO A 372 -14.08 10.04 -19.93
N LEU A 373 -13.15 10.98 -19.65
CA LEU A 373 -12.49 11.78 -20.67
C LEU A 373 -11.64 10.90 -21.59
N LEU A 374 -10.87 9.95 -21.05
CA LEU A 374 -10.09 8.99 -21.83
C LEU A 374 -10.99 8.15 -22.75
N ALA A 375 -12.11 7.64 -22.21
CA ALA A 375 -13.07 6.89 -23.03
C ALA A 375 -13.67 7.73 -24.15
N ALA A 376 -14.06 8.98 -23.88
CA ALA A 376 -14.63 9.90 -24.85
C ALA A 376 -13.62 10.31 -25.92
N THR A 377 -12.38 10.62 -25.55
CA THR A 377 -11.31 10.99 -26.49
C THR A 377 -10.93 9.82 -27.39
N CYS A 378 -10.86 8.61 -26.87
CA CYS A 378 -10.63 7.41 -27.69
C CYS A 378 -11.74 7.17 -28.69
N ALA A 379 -13.00 7.36 -28.30
CA ALA A 379 -14.15 7.24 -29.20
C ALA A 379 -14.12 8.30 -30.30
N ALA A 380 -13.89 9.56 -29.95
CA ALA A 380 -14.00 10.69 -30.86
C ALA A 380 -12.78 10.86 -31.78
N LEU A 381 -11.56 10.74 -31.24
CA LEU A 381 -10.33 11.04 -31.96
C LEU A 381 -9.70 9.83 -32.65
N LEU A 382 -9.64 8.70 -31.96
CA LEU A 382 -8.96 7.51 -32.46
C LEU A 382 -9.85 6.62 -33.33
N ARG A 383 -11.17 6.82 -33.28
CA ARG A 383 -12.17 6.00 -34.04
C ARG A 383 -11.97 4.49 -33.88
N VAL A 384 -11.42 4.08 -32.73
CA VAL A 384 -11.16 2.66 -32.40
C VAL A 384 -12.41 2.06 -31.77
N PRO A 385 -12.77 0.80 -32.05
CA PRO A 385 -13.85 0.12 -31.38
C PRO A 385 -13.60 0.06 -29.87
N LEU A 386 -14.53 0.59 -29.07
CA LEU A 386 -14.35 0.76 -27.62
C LEU A 386 -14.29 -0.57 -26.85
N ALA A 387 -15.04 -1.59 -27.29
CA ALA A 387 -15.09 -2.85 -26.57
C ALA A 387 -13.75 -3.61 -26.60
N PRO A 388 -13.05 -3.81 -27.74
CA PRO A 388 -11.72 -4.41 -27.74
C PRO A 388 -10.65 -3.52 -27.09
N LEU A 389 -10.77 -2.21 -27.20
CA LEU A 389 -9.88 -1.29 -26.50
C LEU A 389 -10.04 -1.39 -24.97
N GLY A 390 -11.28 -1.38 -24.48
CA GLY A 390 -11.58 -1.57 -23.06
C GLY A 390 -11.08 -2.92 -22.54
N MET A 391 -11.21 -4.00 -23.32
CA MET A 391 -10.72 -5.33 -22.94
C MET A 391 -9.18 -5.38 -22.89
N CYS A 392 -8.52 -4.74 -23.84
CA CYS A 392 -7.08 -4.61 -23.87
C CYS A 392 -6.58 -3.80 -22.67
N LEU A 393 -7.21 -2.67 -22.38
CA LEU A 393 -6.88 -1.81 -21.26
C LEU A 393 -7.15 -2.50 -19.91
N HIS A 394 -8.25 -3.24 -19.78
CA HIS A 394 -8.56 -4.03 -18.59
C HIS A 394 -7.51 -5.12 -18.34
N ALA A 395 -7.07 -5.82 -19.40
CA ALA A 395 -6.00 -6.80 -19.29
C ALA A 395 -4.70 -6.14 -18.79
N PHE A 396 -4.36 -4.97 -19.31
CA PHE A 396 -3.17 -4.23 -18.86
C PHE A 396 -3.32 -3.70 -17.44
N ALA A 397 -4.48 -3.21 -17.02
CA ALA A 397 -4.73 -2.79 -15.64
C ALA A 397 -4.49 -3.92 -14.63
N LEU A 398 -4.95 -5.14 -14.97
CA LEU A 398 -4.72 -6.33 -14.15
C LEU A 398 -3.24 -6.74 -14.12
N LEU A 399 -2.54 -6.72 -15.26
CA LEU A 399 -1.10 -7.02 -15.34
C LEU A 399 -0.28 -5.98 -14.58
N HIS A 400 -0.59 -4.71 -14.75
CA HIS A 400 0.04 -3.59 -14.04
C HIS A 400 -0.15 -3.73 -12.53
N GLY A 401 -1.39 -3.93 -12.07
CA GLY A 401 -1.68 -4.15 -10.64
C GLY A 401 -0.94 -5.35 -10.05
N GLY A 402 -0.89 -6.46 -10.78
CA GLY A 402 -0.14 -7.65 -10.38
C GLY A 402 1.36 -7.40 -10.29
N MET A 403 1.94 -6.68 -11.24
CA MET A 403 3.36 -6.30 -11.23
C MET A 403 3.69 -5.40 -10.04
N VAL A 404 2.93 -4.33 -9.85
CA VAL A 404 3.16 -3.38 -8.73
C VAL A 404 3.03 -4.10 -7.39
N ALA A 405 2.00 -4.91 -7.20
CA ALA A 405 1.80 -5.67 -5.97
C ALA A 405 2.95 -6.67 -5.70
N SER A 406 3.46 -7.33 -6.74
CA SER A 406 4.59 -8.28 -6.61
C SER A 406 5.87 -7.58 -6.17
N VAL A 407 6.18 -6.43 -6.77
CA VAL A 407 7.38 -5.65 -6.41
C VAL A 407 7.26 -5.11 -4.99
N LEU A 408 6.11 -4.52 -4.65
CA LEU A 408 5.88 -3.95 -3.33
C LEU A 408 5.83 -5.00 -2.22
N ALA A 409 5.48 -6.25 -2.52
CA ALA A 409 5.44 -7.33 -1.52
C ALA A 409 6.77 -7.53 -0.80
N THR A 410 7.89 -7.22 -1.46
CA THR A 410 9.24 -7.33 -0.89
C THR A 410 9.72 -6.05 -0.20
N ILE A 411 9.08 -4.91 -0.45
CA ILE A 411 9.47 -3.59 0.08
C ILE A 411 8.58 -3.21 1.26
N ASN A 412 7.27 -3.24 1.04
CA ASN A 412 6.26 -2.86 2.03
C ASN A 412 5.04 -3.77 1.91
N PHE A 413 4.98 -4.74 2.81
CA PHE A 413 3.92 -5.76 2.82
C PHE A 413 2.52 -5.14 2.93
N ALA A 414 2.33 -4.17 3.83
CA ALA A 414 1.01 -3.58 4.07
C ALA A 414 0.48 -2.83 2.85
N GLN A 415 1.34 -2.07 2.17
CA GLN A 415 0.98 -1.41 0.91
C GLN A 415 0.64 -2.43 -0.17
N ALA A 416 1.50 -3.43 -0.38
CA ALA A 416 1.31 -4.46 -1.39
C ALA A 416 -0.01 -5.23 -1.20
N ALA A 417 -0.27 -5.71 0.02
CA ALA A 417 -1.47 -6.49 0.32
C ALA A 417 -2.74 -5.66 0.22
N SER A 418 -2.74 -4.42 0.71
CA SER A 418 -3.89 -3.52 0.64
C SER A 418 -4.22 -3.14 -0.81
N MET A 419 -3.21 -2.78 -1.61
CA MET A 419 -3.38 -2.44 -3.03
C MET A 419 -3.86 -3.64 -3.84
N ALA A 420 -3.22 -4.81 -3.67
CA ALA A 420 -3.62 -6.02 -4.37
C ALA A 420 -5.06 -6.43 -4.02
N LEU A 421 -5.45 -6.32 -2.75
CA LEU A 421 -6.81 -6.62 -2.31
C LEU A 421 -7.81 -5.66 -2.95
N LEU A 422 -7.56 -4.35 -2.93
CA LEU A 422 -8.44 -3.35 -3.54
C LEU A 422 -8.59 -3.59 -5.05
N LEU A 423 -7.49 -3.85 -5.76
CA LEU A 423 -7.54 -4.17 -7.19
C LEU A 423 -8.25 -5.49 -7.46
N CYS A 424 -8.05 -6.52 -6.64
CA CYS A 424 -8.81 -7.77 -6.77
C CYS A 424 -10.31 -7.54 -6.58
N VAL A 425 -10.71 -6.80 -5.56
CA VAL A 425 -12.14 -6.54 -5.28
C VAL A 425 -12.79 -5.68 -6.37
N THR A 426 -12.06 -4.75 -6.96
CA THR A 426 -12.60 -3.81 -7.95
C THR A 426 -12.50 -4.32 -9.40
N LEU A 427 -11.36 -4.86 -9.82
CA LEU A 427 -11.10 -5.26 -11.20
C LEU A 427 -11.56 -6.70 -11.50
N TYR A 428 -11.36 -7.64 -10.58
CA TYR A 428 -11.64 -9.05 -10.82
C TYR A 428 -13.12 -9.38 -11.12
N PRO A 429 -14.12 -8.74 -10.48
CA PRO A 429 -15.53 -9.02 -10.77
C PRO A 429 -15.99 -8.57 -12.15
N VAL A 430 -15.26 -7.66 -12.79
CA VAL A 430 -15.65 -7.10 -14.09
C VAL A 430 -15.48 -8.13 -15.19
N ARG A 431 -16.59 -8.48 -15.84
CA ARG A 431 -16.57 -9.37 -16.99
C ARG A 431 -16.61 -8.54 -18.28
N PRO A 432 -15.76 -8.84 -19.27
CA PRO A 432 -15.84 -8.15 -20.56
C PRO A 432 -17.19 -8.42 -21.23
N PRO A 433 -17.68 -7.51 -22.11
CA PRO A 433 -18.98 -7.65 -22.75
C PRO A 433 -19.20 -8.98 -23.51
N TRP A 434 -18.14 -9.66 -23.88
CA TRP A 434 -18.20 -10.94 -24.62
C TRP A 434 -17.87 -12.18 -23.79
N GLY A 435 -17.80 -12.07 -22.48
CA GLY A 435 -17.36 -13.16 -21.61
C GLY A 435 -15.87 -13.51 -21.75
N MET A 436 -15.38 -14.38 -20.86
CA MET A 436 -13.99 -14.84 -20.84
C MET A 436 -13.67 -15.81 -21.99
N HIS A 437 -14.68 -16.49 -22.54
CA HIS A 437 -14.50 -17.52 -23.59
C HIS A 437 -15.00 -17.08 -24.96
N GLY A 438 -15.52 -15.85 -25.11
CA GLY A 438 -15.96 -15.31 -26.38
C GLY A 438 -17.24 -15.93 -26.96
N THR A 439 -17.88 -16.84 -26.23
CA THR A 439 -19.08 -17.59 -26.63
C THR A 439 -20.36 -17.09 -25.98
N ASP A 440 -20.23 -16.28 -24.94
CA ASP A 440 -21.39 -15.77 -24.21
C ASP A 440 -22.06 -14.65 -24.99
N ALA A 441 -23.40 -14.63 -24.97
CA ALA A 441 -24.16 -13.52 -25.56
C ALA A 441 -23.78 -12.22 -24.83
N ALA A 442 -23.34 -11.21 -25.59
CA ALA A 442 -22.99 -9.92 -25.02
C ALA A 442 -24.19 -9.34 -24.25
N PRO A 443 -24.03 -8.92 -23.00
CA PRO A 443 -25.07 -8.20 -22.29
C PRO A 443 -25.37 -6.90 -23.06
N ARG A 444 -26.64 -6.63 -23.30
CA ARG A 444 -27.10 -5.48 -24.10
C ARG A 444 -28.05 -4.60 -23.29
N GLY A 445 -28.13 -3.34 -23.67
CA GLY A 445 -29.11 -2.40 -23.17
C GLY A 445 -28.68 -1.61 -21.94
N ALA A 446 -29.52 -0.69 -21.53
CA ALA A 446 -29.25 0.32 -20.51
C ALA A 446 -28.83 -0.26 -19.14
N ARG A 447 -29.38 -1.42 -18.75
CA ARG A 447 -29.02 -2.06 -17.47
C ARG A 447 -27.56 -2.53 -17.46
N ALA A 448 -27.09 -3.15 -18.54
CA ALA A 448 -25.71 -3.60 -18.66
C ALA A 448 -24.75 -2.40 -18.71
N ALA A 449 -25.10 -1.36 -19.46
CA ALA A 449 -24.32 -0.13 -19.50
C ALA A 449 -24.23 0.52 -18.10
N ALA A 450 -25.33 0.59 -17.36
CA ALA A 450 -25.34 1.12 -15.99
C ALA A 450 -24.48 0.29 -15.02
N THR A 451 -24.44 -1.04 -15.19
CA THR A 451 -23.58 -1.91 -14.36
C THR A 451 -22.10 -1.60 -14.59
N TYR A 452 -21.65 -1.42 -15.82
CA TYR A 452 -20.26 -1.03 -16.11
C TYR A 452 -19.94 0.38 -15.61
N ALA A 453 -20.86 1.32 -15.76
CA ALA A 453 -20.69 2.66 -15.21
C ALA A 453 -20.56 2.62 -13.68
N LEU A 454 -21.35 1.80 -12.99
CA LEU A 454 -21.24 1.61 -11.55
C LEU A 454 -19.87 1.02 -11.16
N HIS A 455 -19.37 0.01 -11.88
CA HIS A 455 -18.03 -0.52 -11.62
C HIS A 455 -16.94 0.54 -11.82
N ALA A 456 -17.06 1.39 -12.86
CA ALA A 456 -16.14 2.49 -13.05
C ALA A 456 -16.15 3.47 -11.87
N VAL A 457 -17.34 3.81 -11.35
CA VAL A 457 -17.45 4.66 -10.15
C VAL A 457 -16.84 4.00 -8.92
N VAL A 458 -17.05 2.69 -8.72
CA VAL A 458 -16.45 1.94 -7.60
C VAL A 458 -14.92 1.95 -7.70
N MET A 459 -14.35 1.79 -8.90
CA MET A 459 -12.90 1.87 -9.09
C MET A 459 -12.34 3.26 -8.82
N VAL A 460 -13.04 4.32 -9.26
CA VAL A 460 -12.69 5.70 -8.93
C VAL A 460 -12.76 5.92 -7.42
N ALA A 461 -13.80 5.42 -6.76
CA ALA A 461 -13.95 5.51 -5.30
C ALA A 461 -12.84 4.77 -4.53
N ALA A 462 -12.24 3.73 -5.12
CA ALA A 462 -11.12 2.99 -4.54
C ALA A 462 -9.76 3.67 -4.74
N THR A 463 -9.68 4.81 -5.44
CA THR A 463 -8.43 5.57 -5.57
C THR A 463 -8.08 6.29 -4.27
N PRO A 464 -6.78 6.51 -3.95
CA PRO A 464 -6.36 7.11 -2.70
C PRO A 464 -7.04 8.44 -2.36
N PRO A 465 -7.15 9.42 -3.29
CA PRO A 465 -7.86 10.66 -2.98
C PRO A 465 -9.33 10.46 -2.61
N MET A 466 -10.01 9.53 -3.29
CA MET A 466 -11.41 9.25 -3.03
C MET A 466 -11.63 8.42 -1.75
N LEU A 467 -10.71 7.52 -1.41
CA LEU A 467 -10.76 6.77 -0.13
C LEU A 467 -10.63 7.72 1.06
N VAL A 468 -9.76 8.73 0.97
CA VAL A 468 -9.64 9.77 2.01
C VAL A 468 -10.94 10.58 2.12
N ALA A 469 -11.55 10.99 0.98
CA ALA A 469 -12.83 11.69 0.97
C ALA A 469 -13.96 10.85 1.60
N LEU A 470 -14.01 9.58 1.23
CA LEU A 470 -15.02 8.63 1.71
C LEU A 470 -14.85 8.37 3.22
N ALA A 471 -13.63 8.15 3.67
CA ALA A 471 -13.33 8.00 5.09
C ALA A 471 -13.76 9.23 5.89
N ALA A 472 -13.47 10.44 5.41
CA ALA A 472 -13.88 11.67 6.05
C ALA A 472 -15.42 11.88 6.07
N ALA A 473 -16.12 11.43 5.01
CA ALA A 473 -17.57 11.56 4.91
C ALA A 473 -18.33 10.53 5.74
N LEU A 474 -17.81 9.31 5.83
CA LEU A 474 -18.48 8.20 6.53
C LEU A 474 -18.12 8.10 8.01
N TRP A 475 -17.00 8.68 8.43
CA TRP A 475 -16.52 8.58 9.80
C TRP A 475 -17.10 9.70 10.65
N PRO A 476 -17.89 9.40 11.67
CA PRO A 476 -18.48 10.45 12.49
C PRO A 476 -17.39 11.23 13.25
N PRO A 477 -17.50 12.57 13.35
CA PRO A 477 -16.51 13.41 14.06
C PRO A 477 -16.39 13.11 15.56
N ALA A 478 -17.27 12.29 16.10
CA ALA A 478 -17.25 11.84 17.50
C ALA A 478 -16.29 10.66 17.77
N TRP A 479 -15.65 10.09 16.75
CA TRP A 479 -14.66 9.03 16.94
C TRP A 479 -13.26 9.64 17.11
N PRO A 480 -12.64 9.52 18.29
CA PRO A 480 -11.39 10.20 18.62
C PRO A 480 -10.15 9.73 17.81
N LEU A 481 -10.31 8.72 16.95
CA LEU A 481 -9.25 8.18 16.09
C LEU A 481 -9.43 8.47 14.60
N ALA A 482 -10.46 9.21 14.21
CA ALA A 482 -10.62 9.58 12.81
C ALA A 482 -9.94 10.94 12.59
N PRO A 483 -8.70 10.99 12.11
CA PRO A 483 -8.17 12.24 11.62
C PRO A 483 -9.07 12.70 10.48
N GLY A 484 -9.45 13.98 10.49
CA GLY A 484 -10.19 14.56 9.38
C GLY A 484 -9.40 14.39 8.06
N ALA A 485 -10.09 14.36 6.91
CA ALA A 485 -9.40 14.24 5.61
C ALA A 485 -8.26 15.26 5.45
N ALA A 486 -8.44 16.47 5.95
CA ALA A 486 -7.43 17.52 5.91
C ALA A 486 -6.18 17.14 6.73
N GLU A 487 -6.36 16.49 7.87
CA GLU A 487 -5.27 16.05 8.75
C GLU A 487 -4.47 14.89 8.11
N VAL A 488 -5.14 13.90 7.50
CA VAL A 488 -4.49 12.81 6.77
C VAL A 488 -3.68 13.35 5.58
N VAL A 489 -4.27 14.27 4.81
CA VAL A 489 -3.58 14.88 3.66
C VAL A 489 -2.41 15.74 4.13
N SER A 490 -2.57 16.55 5.18
CA SER A 490 -1.49 17.39 5.70
C SER A 490 -0.34 16.56 6.25
N LEU A 491 -0.63 15.45 6.95
CA LEU A 491 0.38 14.51 7.43
C LEU A 491 1.13 13.87 6.27
N ALA A 492 0.43 13.39 5.25
CA ALA A 492 1.05 12.76 4.09
C ALA A 492 1.93 13.73 3.28
N VAL A 493 1.52 15.00 3.15
CA VAL A 493 2.32 16.07 2.53
C VAL A 493 3.56 16.35 3.38
N TRP A 494 3.39 16.45 4.69
CA TRP A 494 4.49 16.68 5.63
C TRP A 494 5.51 15.52 5.58
N ASP A 495 5.04 14.27 5.64
CA ASP A 495 5.89 13.07 5.55
C ASP A 495 6.68 13.02 4.24
N TRP A 496 6.05 13.43 3.13
CA TRP A 496 6.73 13.52 1.84
C TRP A 496 7.87 14.53 1.86
N HIS A 497 7.62 15.75 2.38
CA HIS A 497 8.62 16.82 2.36
C HIS A 497 9.72 16.66 3.40
N MET A 498 9.36 16.21 4.60
CA MET A 498 10.29 16.17 5.73
C MET A 498 10.97 14.82 5.88
N LEU A 499 10.24 13.73 5.71
CA LEU A 499 10.76 12.37 5.89
C LEU A 499 11.10 11.67 4.57
N HIS A 500 10.71 12.23 3.41
CA HIS A 500 10.87 11.63 2.09
C HIS A 500 10.28 10.20 2.01
N THR A 501 9.08 10.02 2.54
CA THR A 501 8.38 8.74 2.49
C THR A 501 7.99 8.37 1.07
N SER A 502 8.05 7.09 0.72
CA SER A 502 7.68 6.58 -0.60
C SER A 502 6.17 6.33 -0.76
N ALA A 503 5.38 6.46 0.31
CA ALA A 503 3.96 6.12 0.30
C ALA A 503 3.16 6.89 -0.76
N LEU A 504 3.34 8.20 -0.88
CA LEU A 504 2.65 9.02 -1.88
C LEU A 504 3.01 8.64 -3.32
N PRO A 505 4.29 8.55 -3.73
CA PRO A 505 4.64 8.05 -5.07
C PRO A 505 4.06 6.67 -5.36
N VAL A 506 4.16 5.75 -4.43
CA VAL A 506 3.65 4.39 -4.59
C VAL A 506 2.13 4.39 -4.80
N LEU A 507 1.39 5.17 -4.01
CA LEU A 507 -0.06 5.25 -4.13
C LEU A 507 -0.50 6.00 -5.39
N LEU A 508 0.12 7.13 -5.72
CA LEU A 508 -0.32 8.00 -6.82
C LEU A 508 0.23 7.57 -8.18
N VAL A 509 1.45 7.04 -8.26
CA VAL A 509 2.09 6.67 -9.53
C VAL A 509 2.07 5.16 -9.75
N GLY A 510 2.06 4.35 -8.69
CA GLY A 510 1.99 2.89 -8.79
C GLY A 510 0.55 2.36 -8.83
N TYR A 511 -0.24 2.62 -7.79
CA TYR A 511 -1.57 2.04 -7.62
C TYR A 511 -2.66 2.77 -8.43
N MET A 512 -2.72 4.09 -8.32
CA MET A 512 -3.81 4.89 -8.89
C MET A 512 -3.95 4.72 -10.41
N PRO A 513 -2.88 4.66 -11.22
CA PRO A 513 -3.02 4.42 -12.66
C PRO A 513 -3.73 3.11 -12.98
N ALA A 514 -3.43 2.00 -12.30
CA ALA A 514 -4.10 0.72 -12.52
C ALA A 514 -5.62 0.81 -12.26
N ALA A 515 -6.03 1.53 -11.21
CA ALA A 515 -7.43 1.78 -10.91
C ALA A 515 -8.11 2.67 -11.98
N LEU A 516 -7.41 3.71 -12.47
CA LEU A 516 -7.91 4.60 -13.53
C LEU A 516 -8.02 3.88 -14.88
N GLU A 517 -7.07 3.02 -15.22
CA GLU A 517 -7.11 2.15 -16.40
C GLU A 517 -8.34 1.25 -16.37
N GLY A 518 -8.58 0.60 -15.23
CA GLY A 518 -9.77 -0.24 -15.02
C GLY A 518 -11.06 0.55 -15.12
N ALA A 519 -11.13 1.74 -14.51
CA ALA A 519 -12.29 2.63 -14.60
C ALA A 519 -12.55 3.08 -16.05
N ALA A 520 -11.52 3.46 -16.80
CA ALA A 520 -11.63 3.82 -18.21
C ALA A 520 -12.10 2.64 -19.06
N ALA A 521 -11.59 1.42 -18.81
CA ALA A 521 -12.07 0.21 -19.48
C ALA A 521 -13.57 -0.03 -19.23
N CYS A 522 -14.04 0.14 -18.01
CA CYS A 522 -15.47 0.03 -17.67
C CYS A 522 -16.33 1.10 -18.35
N TRP A 523 -15.86 2.34 -18.46
CA TRP A 523 -16.53 3.38 -19.23
C TRP A 523 -16.61 3.02 -20.73
N MET A 524 -15.53 2.45 -21.29
CA MET A 524 -15.53 1.97 -22.68
C MET A 524 -16.51 0.81 -22.88
N TYR A 525 -16.62 -0.12 -21.93
CA TYR A 525 -17.62 -1.19 -21.94
C TYR A 525 -19.04 -0.63 -21.88
N SER A 526 -19.28 0.32 -20.96
CA SER A 526 -20.58 0.99 -20.84
C SER A 526 -21.02 1.64 -22.15
N ALA A 527 -20.14 2.42 -22.76
CA ALA A 527 -20.41 3.09 -24.04
C ALA A 527 -20.61 2.10 -25.20
N ALA A 528 -19.82 1.02 -25.26
CA ALA A 528 -19.95 0.00 -26.30
C ALA A 528 -21.27 -0.77 -26.21
N VAL A 529 -21.73 -1.10 -25.01
CA VAL A 529 -22.98 -1.81 -24.75
C VAL A 529 -24.20 -0.89 -24.92
N ALA A 530 -24.07 0.39 -24.62
CA ALA A 530 -25.15 1.37 -24.85
C ALA A 530 -25.38 1.63 -26.35
N ALA A 531 -24.35 1.51 -27.17
CA ALA A 531 -24.42 1.70 -28.62
C ALA A 531 -24.88 0.45 -29.40
N SER A 532 -24.92 -0.72 -28.77
CA SER A 532 -25.37 -2.01 -29.33
C SER A 532 -26.84 -2.29 -29.05
#